data_6d04a551a74367b6907e121f3a01ea9f
#
_entry.id   6d04a551a74367b6907e121f3a01ea9f
#
_cell.length_a   1.000
_cell.length_b   1.000
_cell.length_c   1.000
_cell.angle_alpha   90.00
_cell.angle_beta   90.00
_cell.angle_gamma   90.00
#
_symmetry.space_group_name_H-M   'P 1'
#
loop_
_entity.id
_entity.type
_entity.pdbx_description
1 polymer ?
#
loop_
_entity_poly.entity_id
_entity_poly.type
_entity_poly.pdbx_seq_one_letter_code
_entity_poly.pdbx_strand_id
1 'polypeptide(L)'
;MDFRELSKLAYDLRKDTVDMIVAGKGGHIGGDMSVMETLVTLYFDQMNISPENMNDPDRDLFVMSKGHSVEAYYAVLAKKGFLDIKEVNEKFSKFGTQYIGHPNNKLPGIEMNSGSLGHGLPVCVGMALA
;
A
#
# COMPACT_ATOMS: atom_id res chain seq x y z
N MET A 1 -5.64 -3.44 -17.67
CA MET A 1 -4.40 -4.22 -17.97
C MET A 1 -4.80 -5.66 -18.19
N ASP A 2 -4.09 -6.40 -19.08
CA ASP A 2 -4.35 -7.83 -19.21
C ASP A 2 -3.70 -8.62 -18.04
N PHE A 3 -4.05 -9.91 -17.94
CA PHE A 3 -3.54 -10.78 -16.86
C PHE A 3 -2.01 -10.89 -16.84
N ARG A 4 -1.36 -10.88 -18.01
CA ARG A 4 0.11 -11.00 -18.10
C ARG A 4 0.79 -9.72 -17.63
N GLU A 5 0.21 -8.57 -17.97
CA GLU A 5 0.69 -7.25 -17.52
C GLU A 5 0.57 -7.11 -16.01
N LEU A 6 -0.59 -7.50 -15.43
CA LEU A 6 -0.80 -7.50 -13.98
C LEU A 6 0.17 -8.44 -13.26
N SER A 7 0.37 -9.65 -13.80
CA SER A 7 1.32 -10.61 -13.23
C SER A 7 2.75 -10.08 -13.27
N LYS A 8 3.16 -9.50 -14.41
CA LYS A 8 4.49 -8.88 -14.53
C LYS A 8 4.66 -7.74 -13.54
N LEU A 9 3.66 -6.88 -13.43
CA LEU A 9 3.68 -5.77 -12.47
C LEU A 9 3.83 -6.26 -11.02
N ALA A 10 3.12 -7.34 -10.64
CA ALA A 10 3.26 -7.92 -9.31
C ALA A 10 4.68 -8.41 -9.02
N TYR A 11 5.36 -9.00 -10.02
CA TYR A 11 6.78 -9.36 -9.88
C TYR A 11 7.71 -8.15 -9.76
N ASP A 12 7.49 -7.12 -10.57
CA ASP A 12 8.29 -5.91 -10.53
C ASP A 12 8.15 -5.20 -9.16
N LEU A 13 6.93 -5.08 -8.64
CA LEU A 13 6.66 -4.46 -7.33
C LEU A 13 7.18 -5.28 -6.15
N ARG A 14 7.30 -6.61 -6.28
CA ARG A 14 8.01 -7.42 -5.27
C ARG A 14 9.49 -7.06 -5.18
N LYS A 15 10.13 -6.74 -6.28
CA LYS A 15 11.53 -6.25 -6.25
C LYS A 15 11.62 -4.92 -5.52
N ASP A 16 10.75 -3.97 -5.87
CA ASP A 16 10.71 -2.67 -5.20
C ASP A 16 10.49 -2.83 -3.68
N THR A 17 9.62 -3.77 -3.29
CA THR A 17 9.36 -4.11 -1.88
C THR A 17 10.60 -4.67 -1.19
N VAL A 18 11.32 -5.58 -1.83
CA VAL A 18 12.57 -6.15 -1.28
C VAL A 18 13.64 -5.07 -1.16
N ASP A 19 13.81 -4.22 -2.17
CA ASP A 19 14.78 -3.13 -2.14
C ASP A 19 14.48 -2.15 -0.99
N MET A 20 13.22 -1.84 -0.74
CA MET A 20 12.77 -1.02 0.39
C MET A 20 13.12 -1.68 1.74
N ILE A 21 12.83 -2.98 1.92
CA ILE A 21 13.14 -3.74 3.13
C ILE A 21 14.65 -3.77 3.39
N VAL A 22 15.45 -3.96 2.36
CA VAL A 22 16.92 -3.94 2.46
C VAL A 22 17.43 -2.56 2.85
N ALA A 23 16.92 -1.51 2.24
CA ALA A 23 17.28 -0.12 2.56
C ALA A 23 16.89 0.26 3.99
N GLY A 24 15.72 -0.16 4.45
CA GLY A 24 15.20 0.05 5.81
C GLY A 24 15.82 -0.86 6.88
N LYS A 25 16.59 -1.87 6.48
CA LYS A 25 17.20 -2.91 7.34
C LYS A 25 16.19 -3.73 8.14
N GLY A 26 14.99 -3.89 7.63
CA GLY A 26 13.94 -4.69 8.24
C GLY A 26 12.58 -4.46 7.58
N GLY A 27 11.68 -5.42 7.72
CA GLY A 27 10.33 -5.38 7.16
C GLY A 27 9.62 -6.73 7.33
N HIS A 28 8.41 -6.83 6.78
CA HIS A 28 7.51 -7.98 6.97
C HIS A 28 7.31 -8.79 5.67
N ILE A 29 8.40 -9.24 5.09
CA ILE A 29 8.46 -9.81 3.74
C ILE A 29 7.41 -10.89 3.44
N GLY A 30 7.10 -11.78 4.38
CA GLY A 30 6.12 -12.85 4.16
C GLY A 30 4.72 -12.33 3.85
N GLY A 31 4.28 -11.34 4.63
CA GLY A 31 3.01 -10.66 4.45
C GLY A 31 2.95 -9.86 3.15
N ASP A 32 4.04 -9.18 2.81
CA ASP A 32 4.19 -8.40 1.58
C ASP A 32 4.10 -9.26 0.33
N MET A 33 4.86 -10.35 0.31
CA MET A 33 4.88 -11.26 -0.84
C MET A 33 3.51 -11.89 -1.09
N SER A 34 2.76 -12.18 -0.03
CA SER A 34 1.46 -12.86 -0.13
C SER A 34 0.30 -11.94 -0.55
N VAL A 35 0.43 -10.62 -0.44
CA VAL A 35 -0.65 -9.67 -0.74
C VAL A 35 -0.50 -9.01 -2.12
N MET A 36 0.63 -9.19 -2.78
CA MET A 36 0.99 -8.38 -3.94
C MET A 36 0.00 -8.52 -5.10
N GLU A 37 -0.44 -9.73 -5.46
CA GLU A 37 -1.43 -9.93 -6.53
C GLU A 37 -2.76 -9.25 -6.20
N THR A 38 -3.18 -9.33 -4.94
CA THR A 38 -4.41 -8.67 -4.49
C THR A 38 -4.30 -7.16 -4.64
N LEU A 39 -3.21 -6.56 -4.17
CA LEU A 39 -2.99 -5.11 -4.30
C LEU A 39 -2.90 -4.67 -5.76
N VAL A 40 -2.15 -5.39 -6.58
CA VAL A 40 -2.01 -5.06 -8.01
C VAL A 40 -3.36 -5.15 -8.72
N THR A 41 -4.13 -6.21 -8.49
CA THR A 41 -5.46 -6.35 -9.09
C THR A 41 -6.38 -5.22 -8.65
N LEU A 42 -6.43 -4.92 -7.37
CA LEU A 42 -7.28 -3.84 -6.85
C LEU A 42 -6.89 -2.48 -7.45
N TYR A 43 -5.64 -2.06 -7.32
CA TYR A 43 -5.21 -0.71 -7.68
C TYR A 43 -5.07 -0.47 -9.17
N PHE A 44 -4.82 -1.50 -10.00
CA PHE A 44 -4.55 -1.32 -11.43
C PHE A 44 -5.64 -1.87 -12.36
N ASP A 45 -6.66 -2.55 -11.79
CA ASP A 45 -7.75 -3.11 -12.59
C ASP A 45 -9.15 -2.83 -12.02
N GLN A 46 -9.37 -3.00 -10.72
CA GLN A 46 -10.71 -3.00 -10.16
C GLN A 46 -11.14 -1.66 -9.54
N MET A 47 -10.26 -0.99 -8.79
CA MET A 47 -10.63 0.18 -7.98
C MET A 47 -10.64 1.48 -8.79
N ASN A 48 -11.67 2.30 -8.54
CA ASN A 48 -11.71 3.71 -8.92
C ASN A 48 -10.92 4.54 -7.89
N ILE A 49 -9.60 4.51 -7.98
CA ILE A 49 -8.70 5.24 -7.09
C ILE A 49 -7.47 5.74 -7.87
N SER A 50 -7.16 7.02 -7.70
CA SER A 50 -5.96 7.66 -8.26
C SER A 50 -5.58 8.89 -7.43
N PRO A 51 -4.36 9.43 -7.57
CA PRO A 51 -4.00 10.71 -6.93
C PRO A 51 -4.96 11.86 -7.28
N GLU A 52 -5.51 11.87 -8.50
CA GLU A 52 -6.37 12.93 -9.00
C GLU A 52 -7.78 12.90 -8.38
N ASN A 53 -8.27 11.72 -7.97
CA ASN A 53 -9.62 11.57 -7.44
C ASN A 53 -9.69 11.42 -5.90
N MET A 54 -8.65 11.80 -5.18
CA MET A 54 -8.61 11.66 -3.71
C MET A 54 -9.72 12.40 -2.96
N ASN A 55 -10.28 13.43 -3.55
CA ASN A 55 -11.38 14.21 -2.97
C ASN A 55 -12.76 13.84 -3.55
N ASP A 56 -12.82 12.83 -4.43
CA ASP A 56 -14.07 12.35 -5.00
C ASP A 56 -14.79 11.48 -3.94
N PRO A 57 -16.03 11.80 -3.56
CA PRO A 57 -16.79 10.99 -2.61
C PRO A 57 -17.15 9.59 -3.15
N ASP A 58 -17.15 9.42 -4.49
CA ASP A 58 -17.50 8.15 -5.15
C ASP A 58 -16.27 7.28 -5.45
N ARG A 59 -15.07 7.67 -4.98
CA ARG A 59 -13.87 6.82 -5.12
C ARG A 59 -13.93 5.61 -4.21
N ASP A 60 -13.22 4.57 -4.60
CA ASP A 60 -13.03 3.41 -3.73
C ASP A 60 -12.05 3.71 -2.58
N LEU A 61 -12.28 3.07 -1.45
CA LEU A 61 -11.44 3.15 -0.26
C LEU A 61 -10.77 1.81 0.00
N PHE A 62 -9.50 1.84 0.41
CA PHE A 62 -8.75 0.65 0.76
C PHE A 62 -8.15 0.75 2.16
N VAL A 63 -8.32 -0.29 2.96
CA VAL A 63 -7.72 -0.41 4.29
C VAL A 63 -6.93 -1.71 4.40
N MET A 64 -5.65 -1.59 4.73
CA MET A 64 -4.79 -2.74 4.98
C MET A 64 -5.02 -3.28 6.39
N SER A 65 -5.86 -4.32 6.55
CA SER A 65 -6.15 -4.91 7.87
C SER A 65 -4.97 -5.69 8.46
N LYS A 66 -4.05 -6.18 7.63
CA LYS A 66 -2.72 -6.67 8.04
C LYS A 66 -1.67 -5.58 7.81
N GLY A 67 -1.73 -4.53 8.60
CA GLY A 67 -0.91 -3.32 8.44
C GLY A 67 0.59 -3.55 8.34
N HIS A 68 1.10 -4.66 8.87
CA HIS A 68 2.50 -5.04 8.75
C HIS A 68 2.95 -5.38 7.31
N SER A 69 2.03 -5.50 6.34
CA SER A 69 2.38 -5.65 4.90
C SER A 69 2.42 -4.28 4.20
N VAL A 70 2.91 -3.27 4.88
CA VAL A 70 2.93 -1.89 4.39
C VAL A 70 3.96 -1.66 3.30
N GLU A 71 5.04 -2.42 3.27
CA GLU A 71 6.12 -2.26 2.29
C GLU A 71 5.58 -2.57 0.89
N ALA A 72 4.80 -3.64 0.73
CA ALA A 72 4.07 -3.94 -0.51
C ALA A 72 3.06 -2.84 -0.86
N TYR A 73 2.38 -2.30 0.14
CA TYR A 73 1.43 -1.22 -0.05
C TYR A 73 2.11 0.07 -0.52
N TYR A 74 3.24 0.45 0.08
CA TYR A 74 4.04 1.60 -0.37
C TYR A 74 4.53 1.44 -1.81
N ALA A 75 5.01 0.26 -2.20
CA ALA A 75 5.43 -0.01 -3.57
C ALA A 75 4.27 0.17 -4.58
N VAL A 76 3.08 -0.33 -4.24
CA VAL A 76 1.87 -0.17 -5.06
C VAL A 76 1.44 1.31 -5.14
N LEU A 77 1.40 2.02 -4.01
CA LEU A 77 1.06 3.44 -3.97
C LEU A 77 2.05 4.30 -4.76
N ALA A 78 3.34 4.00 -4.66
CA ALA A 78 4.37 4.69 -5.46
C ALA A 78 4.17 4.43 -6.96
N LYS A 79 3.91 3.19 -7.35
CA LYS A 79 3.65 2.84 -8.75
C LYS A 79 2.37 3.48 -9.30
N LYS A 80 1.36 3.65 -8.45
CA LYS A 80 0.10 4.33 -8.81
C LYS A 80 0.24 5.85 -8.88
N GLY A 81 1.31 6.42 -8.31
CA GLY A 81 1.62 7.85 -8.34
C GLY A 81 1.26 8.63 -7.07
N PHE A 82 0.85 7.95 -5.99
CA PHE A 82 0.59 8.59 -4.70
C PHE A 82 1.87 8.97 -3.95
N LEU A 83 2.94 8.19 -4.12
CA LEU A 83 4.22 8.35 -3.43
C LEU A 83 5.37 8.38 -4.45
N ASP A 84 6.52 8.90 -4.04
CA ASP A 84 7.78 8.77 -4.80
C ASP A 84 8.58 7.59 -4.23
N ILE A 85 8.85 6.58 -5.05
CA ILE A 85 9.57 5.37 -4.64
C ILE A 85 10.99 5.69 -4.13
N LYS A 86 11.64 6.72 -4.65
CA LYS A 86 12.97 7.15 -4.19
C LYS A 86 12.88 7.70 -2.77
N GLU A 87 11.88 8.57 -2.53
CA GLU A 87 11.63 9.11 -1.20
C GLU A 87 11.29 8.00 -0.20
N VAL A 88 10.45 7.04 -0.60
CA VAL A 88 10.11 5.88 0.25
C VAL A 88 11.37 5.11 0.63
N ASN A 89 12.22 4.75 -0.33
CA ASN A 89 13.45 3.98 -0.08
C ASN A 89 14.45 4.74 0.81
N GLU A 90 14.54 6.07 0.66
CA GLU A 90 15.40 6.90 1.50
C GLU A 90 14.92 7.03 2.92
N LYS A 91 13.60 7.09 3.12
CA LYS A 91 12.97 7.44 4.40
C LYS A 91 12.38 6.27 5.16
N PHE A 92 12.13 5.12 4.50
CA PHE A 92 11.52 3.96 5.13
C PHE A 92 12.31 3.51 6.38
N SER A 93 11.57 3.34 7.48
CA SER A 93 12.14 2.92 8.77
C SER A 93 13.21 3.87 9.36
N LYS A 94 13.26 5.12 8.91
CA LYS A 94 14.17 6.13 9.49
C LYS A 94 13.45 6.93 10.59
N PHE A 95 14.21 7.30 11.60
CA PHE A 95 13.68 8.13 12.69
C PHE A 95 13.14 9.47 12.19
N GLY A 96 11.98 9.88 12.68
CA GLY A 96 11.36 11.16 12.35
C GLY A 96 10.62 11.21 11.01
N THR A 97 10.50 10.08 10.29
CA THR A 97 9.74 10.02 9.03
C THR A 97 8.32 9.48 9.22
N GLN A 98 7.48 9.66 8.18
CA GLN A 98 6.13 9.08 8.15
C GLN A 98 6.10 7.67 7.53
N TYR A 99 7.20 7.23 6.90
CA TYR A 99 7.34 5.93 6.25
C TYR A 99 7.76 4.86 7.26
N ILE A 100 6.81 4.49 8.12
CA ILE A 100 6.99 3.51 9.20
C ILE A 100 6.53 2.12 8.75
N GLY A 101 6.83 1.07 9.53
CA GLY A 101 6.48 -0.32 9.23
C GLY A 101 4.98 -0.67 9.34
N HIS A 102 4.09 0.32 9.36
CA HIS A 102 2.63 0.20 9.34
C HIS A 102 2.02 1.40 8.60
N PRO A 103 0.80 1.27 8.03
CA PRO A 103 0.14 2.37 7.33
C PRO A 103 -0.03 3.60 8.21
N ASN A 104 0.28 4.75 7.65
CA ASN A 104 0.14 6.05 8.29
C ASN A 104 -0.69 6.96 7.39
N ASN A 105 -1.87 7.39 7.86
CA ASN A 105 -2.80 8.22 7.11
C ASN A 105 -2.35 9.68 6.88
N LYS A 106 -1.15 10.03 7.32
CA LYS A 106 -0.48 11.26 6.92
C LYS A 106 0.15 11.17 5.52
N LEU A 107 0.28 9.94 5.00
CA LEU A 107 0.74 9.70 3.63
C LEU A 107 -0.44 9.65 2.67
N PRO A 108 -0.33 10.24 1.46
CA PRO A 108 -1.41 10.22 0.48
C PRO A 108 -1.71 8.77 0.04
N GLY A 109 -3.01 8.49 -0.15
CA GLY A 109 -3.49 7.16 -0.53
C GLY A 109 -3.69 6.18 0.62
N ILE A 110 -3.47 6.58 1.87
CA ILE A 110 -3.67 5.75 3.07
C ILE A 110 -4.82 6.30 3.89
N GLU A 111 -5.90 5.54 4.03
CA GLU A 111 -7.15 5.97 4.66
C GLU A 111 -7.07 5.95 6.19
N MET A 112 -6.39 4.96 6.77
CA MET A 112 -6.29 4.82 8.23
C MET A 112 -4.97 4.23 8.68
N ASN A 113 -4.59 4.55 9.90
CA ASN A 113 -3.50 3.87 10.59
C ASN A 113 -3.97 2.46 10.97
N SER A 114 -3.18 1.45 10.64
CA SER A 114 -3.46 0.08 11.05
C SER A 114 -2.19 -0.61 11.56
N GLY A 115 -2.36 -1.70 12.29
CA GLY A 115 -1.25 -2.44 12.89
C GLY A 115 -1.76 -3.65 13.66
N SER A 116 -2.84 -3.47 14.41
CA SER A 116 -3.55 -4.58 15.05
C SER A 116 -4.25 -5.43 13.99
N LEU A 117 -3.88 -6.70 13.90
CA LEU A 117 -4.43 -7.63 12.91
C LEU A 117 -5.94 -7.77 13.06
N GLY A 118 -6.65 -7.66 11.95
CA GLY A 118 -8.12 -7.73 11.91
C GLY A 118 -8.84 -6.40 12.16
N HIS A 119 -8.14 -5.35 12.64
CA HIS A 119 -8.76 -4.07 12.98
C HIS A 119 -9.33 -3.33 11.76
N GLY A 120 -8.76 -3.51 10.57
CA GLY A 120 -9.24 -2.86 9.36
C GLY A 120 -10.66 -3.27 8.96
N LEU A 121 -11.05 -4.52 9.17
CA LEU A 121 -12.35 -5.03 8.75
C LEU A 121 -13.53 -4.31 9.41
N PRO A 122 -13.63 -4.18 10.75
CA PRO A 122 -14.72 -3.44 11.37
C PRO A 122 -14.74 -1.96 11.01
N VAL A 123 -13.56 -1.35 10.78
CA VAL A 123 -13.48 0.03 10.30
C VAL A 123 -14.06 0.16 8.89
N CYS A 124 -13.74 -0.77 7.98
CA CYS A 124 -14.34 -0.81 6.64
C CYS A 124 -15.87 -0.97 6.68
N VAL A 125 -16.39 -1.77 7.61
CA VAL A 125 -17.85 -1.88 7.81
C VAL A 125 -18.45 -0.53 8.18
N GLY A 126 -17.81 0.21 9.10
CA GLY A 126 -18.25 1.56 9.46
C GLY A 126 -18.19 2.53 8.28
N MET A 127 -17.10 2.51 7.50
CA MET A 127 -16.96 3.35 6.29
C MET A 127 -18.04 3.04 5.23
N ALA A 128 -18.40 1.76 5.06
CA ALA A 128 -19.39 1.34 4.08
C ALA A 128 -20.85 1.68 4.50
N LEU A 129 -21.07 1.98 5.77
CA LEU A 129 -22.39 2.36 6.30
C LEU A 129 -22.57 3.89 6.39
N ALA A 130 -21.50 4.65 6.30
CA ALA A 130 -21.51 6.11 6.41
C ALA A 130 -21.82 6.78 5.07
#